data_e3e76cba720a49936b307353820e02bb
#
_entry.id   e3e76cba720a49936b307353820e02bb
#
_cell.length_a   1.000
_cell.length_b   1.000
_cell.length_c   1.000
_cell.angle_alpha   90.00
_cell.angle_beta   90.00
_cell.angle_gamma   90.00
#
_symmetry.space_group_name_H-M   'P 1'
#
loop_
_entity.id
_entity.type
_entity.pdbx_description
1 polymer ?
#
loop_
_entity_poly.entity_id
_entity_poly.type
_entity_poly.pdbx_seq_one_letter_code
_entity_poly.pdbx_strand_id
1 'polypeptide(L)'
;MKAIEPPDVHYLRAAIGWLQLDNHLEAHEELEQIAPRLRVHPDVLEVRWQIYAKAQRWDACLNIANVVVELAPHRSSAWLDLAYSLRRVVNGGLEAAFNALLPAAERFPADPLIPYNLSCYACQMGRLEDACNWLVRAFATAGKAGARKRLGLMALDQPELKPLWRRIGEFVK
;
A
#
# COMPACT_ATOMS: atom_id res chain seq x y z
N MET A 1 -11.49 8.73 -14.78
CA MET A 1 -11.46 10.20 -14.58
C MET A 1 -10.50 10.83 -15.57
N LYS A 2 -10.69 12.15 -15.89
CA LYS A 2 -9.79 12.87 -16.81
C LYS A 2 -8.42 13.10 -16.12
N ALA A 3 -7.33 13.03 -16.90
CA ALA A 3 -5.98 13.31 -16.36
C ALA A 3 -5.87 14.75 -15.82
N ILE A 4 -5.04 14.93 -14.81
CA ILE A 4 -4.71 16.26 -14.27
C ILE A 4 -3.80 16.97 -15.27
N GLU A 5 -4.18 18.18 -15.69
CA GLU A 5 -3.46 19.00 -16.67
C GLU A 5 -2.70 20.15 -15.98
N PRO A 6 -1.74 20.81 -16.66
CA PRO A 6 -1.13 22.03 -16.12
C PRO A 6 -2.17 23.12 -15.83
N PRO A 7 -1.96 23.97 -14.76
CA PRO A 7 -0.77 23.94 -13.88
C PRO A 7 -0.82 22.87 -12.77
N ASP A 8 -1.97 22.28 -12.46
CA ASP A 8 -2.20 21.42 -11.30
C ASP A 8 -1.30 20.17 -11.28
N VAL A 9 -0.97 19.60 -12.44
CA VAL A 9 -0.06 18.45 -12.51
C VAL A 9 1.38 18.81 -12.07
N HIS A 10 1.80 20.06 -12.15
CA HIS A 10 3.13 20.48 -11.69
C HIS A 10 3.18 20.46 -10.16
N TYR A 11 2.15 20.97 -9.49
CA TYR A 11 2.03 20.91 -8.03
C TYR A 11 1.98 19.45 -7.52
N LEU A 12 1.22 18.58 -8.20
CA LEU A 12 1.18 17.16 -7.86
C LEU A 12 2.59 16.50 -7.98
N ARG A 13 3.32 16.80 -9.04
CA ARG A 13 4.69 16.27 -9.22
C ARG A 13 5.66 16.84 -8.18
N ALA A 14 5.55 18.12 -7.85
CA ALA A 14 6.37 18.75 -6.80
C ALA A 14 6.11 18.09 -5.45
N ALA A 15 4.82 17.84 -5.08
CA ALA A 15 4.46 17.14 -3.86
C ALA A 15 5.07 15.73 -3.79
N ILE A 16 5.04 14.97 -4.90
CA ILE A 16 5.70 13.65 -5.00
C ILE A 16 7.21 13.79 -4.79
N GLY A 17 7.83 14.80 -5.40
CA GLY A 17 9.27 15.08 -5.23
C GLY A 17 9.64 15.36 -3.77
N TRP A 18 8.86 16.18 -3.08
CA TRP A 18 9.07 16.48 -1.67
C TRP A 18 8.92 15.24 -0.77
N LEU A 19 7.96 14.35 -1.09
CA LEU A 19 7.82 13.06 -0.37
C LEU A 19 9.04 12.15 -0.56
N GLN A 20 9.67 12.15 -1.74
CA GLN A 20 10.91 11.40 -1.98
C GLN A 20 12.09 11.96 -1.16
N LEU A 21 12.06 13.25 -0.84
CA LEU A 21 13.01 13.92 0.05
C LEU A 21 12.61 13.84 1.54
N ASP A 22 11.61 13.03 1.87
CA ASP A 22 11.05 12.84 3.22
C ASP A 22 10.46 14.12 3.84
N ASN A 23 10.14 15.12 3.02
CA ASN A 23 9.55 16.39 3.45
C ASN A 23 8.04 16.43 3.18
N HIS A 24 7.27 15.87 4.11
CA HIS A 24 5.81 15.81 3.98
C HIS A 24 5.10 17.16 4.21
N LEU A 25 5.77 18.15 4.82
CA LEU A 25 5.20 19.48 5.04
C LEU A 25 5.14 20.25 3.71
N GLU A 26 6.27 20.34 3.00
CA GLU A 26 6.32 20.98 1.69
C GLU A 26 5.44 20.23 0.66
N ALA A 27 5.41 18.89 0.74
CA ALA A 27 4.49 18.10 -0.07
C ALA A 27 3.03 18.48 0.15
N HIS A 28 2.64 18.78 1.41
CA HIS A 28 1.29 19.24 1.73
C HIS A 28 0.99 20.61 1.13
N GLU A 29 1.90 21.57 1.27
CA GLU A 29 1.75 22.93 0.73
C GLU A 29 1.58 22.90 -0.80
N GLU A 30 2.31 22.05 -1.50
CA GLU A 30 2.15 21.87 -2.95
C GLU A 30 0.76 21.35 -3.32
N LEU A 31 0.22 20.37 -2.56
CA LEU A 31 -1.14 19.86 -2.83
C LEU A 31 -2.22 20.93 -2.58
N GLU A 32 -1.99 21.88 -1.68
CA GLU A 32 -2.94 22.98 -1.44
C GLU A 32 -2.95 24.04 -2.56
N GLN A 33 -1.96 24.06 -3.47
CA GLN A 33 -1.97 24.87 -4.69
C GLN A 33 -2.89 24.27 -5.77
N ILE A 34 -3.21 22.99 -5.69
CA ILE A 34 -4.08 22.32 -6.66
C ILE A 34 -5.50 22.88 -6.55
N ALA A 35 -6.12 23.15 -7.70
CA ALA A 35 -7.48 23.65 -7.79
C ALA A 35 -8.46 22.81 -6.94
N PRO A 36 -9.33 23.42 -6.12
CA PRO A 36 -10.19 22.71 -5.16
C PRO A 36 -10.98 21.55 -5.78
N ARG A 37 -11.47 21.71 -7.00
CA ARG A 37 -12.21 20.67 -7.74
C ARG A 37 -11.40 19.41 -8.04
N LEU A 38 -10.07 19.51 -8.10
CA LEU A 38 -9.15 18.40 -8.38
C LEU A 38 -8.56 17.77 -7.13
N ARG A 39 -8.77 18.36 -5.95
CA ARG A 39 -8.24 17.82 -4.68
C ARG A 39 -8.86 16.47 -4.30
N VAL A 40 -10.01 16.13 -4.89
CA VAL A 40 -10.67 14.81 -4.75
C VAL A 40 -10.30 13.82 -5.86
N HIS A 41 -9.39 14.20 -6.77
CA HIS A 41 -8.90 13.30 -7.80
C HIS A 41 -8.08 12.15 -7.14
N PRO A 42 -8.25 10.87 -7.55
CA PRO A 42 -7.54 9.74 -6.94
C PRO A 42 -6.02 9.94 -6.86
N ASP A 43 -5.38 10.49 -7.90
CA ASP A 43 -3.93 10.74 -7.88
C ASP A 43 -3.52 11.74 -6.78
N VAL A 44 -4.34 12.76 -6.54
CA VAL A 44 -4.09 13.74 -5.47
C VAL A 44 -4.36 13.11 -4.10
N LEU A 45 -5.41 12.33 -3.98
CA LEU A 45 -5.77 11.64 -2.74
C LEU A 45 -4.71 10.60 -2.35
N GLU A 46 -4.15 9.84 -3.30
CA GLU A 46 -3.06 8.89 -3.03
C GLU A 46 -1.80 9.60 -2.50
N VAL A 47 -1.42 10.75 -3.08
CA VAL A 47 -0.30 11.55 -2.57
C VAL A 47 -0.62 12.13 -1.19
N ARG A 48 -1.84 12.62 -0.96
CA ARG A 48 -2.30 13.12 0.34
C ARG A 48 -2.30 12.02 1.40
N TRP A 49 -2.68 10.79 1.03
CA TRP A 49 -2.58 9.64 1.90
C TRP A 49 -1.12 9.41 2.34
N GLN A 50 -0.16 9.45 1.41
CA GLN A 50 1.27 9.30 1.73
C GLN A 50 1.78 10.38 2.69
N ILE A 51 1.36 11.64 2.50
CA ILE A 51 1.67 12.77 3.40
C ILE A 51 1.16 12.46 4.82
N TYR A 52 -0.11 12.05 4.94
CA TYR A 52 -0.69 11.75 6.24
C TYR A 52 -0.11 10.49 6.88
N ALA A 53 0.29 9.50 6.09
CA ALA A 53 0.99 8.30 6.57
C ALA A 53 2.37 8.66 7.17
N LYS A 54 3.12 9.56 6.53
CA LYS A 54 4.37 10.12 7.07
C LYS A 54 4.14 10.87 8.39
N ALA A 55 3.06 11.63 8.48
CA ALA A 55 2.64 12.33 9.69
C ALA A 55 1.93 11.42 10.72
N GLN A 56 1.81 10.11 10.47
CA GLN A 56 1.15 9.11 11.31
C GLN A 56 -0.33 9.42 11.62
N ARG A 57 -1.01 10.16 10.75
CA ARG A 57 -2.42 10.54 10.89
C ARG A 57 -3.33 9.45 10.32
N TRP A 58 -3.38 8.30 10.99
CA TRP A 58 -4.00 7.07 10.46
C TRP A 58 -5.50 7.17 10.22
N ASP A 59 -6.24 7.93 11.05
CA ASP A 59 -7.68 8.17 10.82
C ASP A 59 -7.92 8.95 9.52
N ALA A 60 -7.09 9.95 9.23
CA ALA A 60 -7.14 10.68 7.97
C ALA A 60 -6.76 9.78 6.78
N CYS A 61 -5.74 8.91 6.95
CA CYS A 61 -5.37 7.91 5.96
C CYS A 61 -6.54 6.97 5.65
N LEU A 62 -7.22 6.46 6.68
CA LEU A 62 -8.37 5.56 6.51
C LEU A 62 -9.52 6.24 5.74
N ASN A 63 -9.84 7.48 6.09
CA ASN A 63 -10.88 8.24 5.40
C ASN A 63 -10.55 8.42 3.91
N ILE A 64 -9.30 8.78 3.59
CA ILE A 64 -8.85 8.94 2.21
C ILE A 64 -8.89 7.59 1.48
N ALA A 65 -8.36 6.53 2.08
CA ALA A 65 -8.30 5.22 1.45
C ALA A 65 -9.70 4.67 1.10
N ASN A 66 -10.70 4.86 1.98
CA ASN A 66 -12.09 4.52 1.69
C ASN A 66 -12.59 5.27 0.45
N VAL A 67 -12.37 6.58 0.37
CA VAL A 67 -12.78 7.40 -0.78
C VAL A 67 -12.06 6.94 -2.06
N VAL A 68 -10.77 6.62 -2.00
CA VAL A 68 -10.02 6.17 -3.19
C VAL A 68 -10.51 4.80 -3.67
N VAL A 69 -10.83 3.88 -2.76
CA VAL A 69 -11.42 2.57 -3.13
C VAL A 69 -12.77 2.75 -3.83
N GLU A 70 -13.60 3.70 -3.40
CA GLU A 70 -14.88 4.00 -4.05
C GLU A 70 -14.70 4.65 -5.43
N LEU A 71 -13.82 5.65 -5.55
CA LEU A 71 -13.61 6.41 -6.80
C LEU A 71 -12.79 5.63 -7.84
N ALA A 72 -11.84 4.82 -7.41
CA ALA A 72 -10.90 4.10 -8.26
C ALA A 72 -10.71 2.63 -7.81
N PRO A 73 -11.78 1.83 -7.74
CA PRO A 73 -11.74 0.45 -7.25
C PRO A 73 -10.86 -0.49 -8.08
N HIS A 74 -10.43 -0.05 -9.26
CA HIS A 74 -9.53 -0.76 -10.17
C HIS A 74 -8.03 -0.55 -9.83
N ARG A 75 -7.69 0.25 -8.84
CA ARG A 75 -6.32 0.48 -8.36
C ARG A 75 -6.01 -0.44 -7.19
N SER A 76 -5.02 -1.31 -7.35
CA SER A 76 -4.57 -2.19 -6.26
C SER A 76 -3.97 -1.41 -5.08
N SER A 77 -3.30 -0.26 -5.36
CA SER A 77 -2.77 0.66 -4.35
C SER A 77 -3.83 1.09 -3.34
N ALA A 78 -5.04 1.42 -3.80
CA ALA A 78 -6.12 1.87 -2.92
C ALA A 78 -6.50 0.82 -1.86
N TRP A 79 -6.53 -0.46 -2.24
CA TRP A 79 -6.81 -1.56 -1.32
C TRP A 79 -5.67 -1.83 -0.34
N LEU A 80 -4.43 -1.66 -0.80
CA LEU A 80 -3.24 -1.75 0.06
C LEU A 80 -3.24 -0.62 1.09
N ASP A 81 -3.51 0.61 0.66
CA ASP A 81 -3.58 1.80 1.53
C ASP A 81 -4.71 1.69 2.55
N LEU A 82 -5.87 1.14 2.15
CA LEU A 82 -6.99 0.86 3.05
C LEU A 82 -6.59 -0.13 4.15
N ALA A 83 -6.04 -1.28 3.76
CA ALA A 83 -5.60 -2.29 4.72
C ALA A 83 -4.48 -1.78 5.63
N TYR A 84 -3.54 -1.01 5.08
CA TYR A 84 -2.45 -0.42 5.84
C TYR A 84 -2.94 0.60 6.88
N SER A 85 -3.97 1.38 6.55
CA SER A 85 -4.63 2.32 7.46
C SER A 85 -5.40 1.59 8.55
N LEU A 86 -6.24 0.60 8.16
CA LEU A 86 -7.02 -0.21 9.10
C LEU A 86 -6.16 -0.89 10.17
N ARG A 87 -4.97 -1.37 9.79
CA ARG A 87 -4.03 -1.98 10.73
C ARG A 87 -3.61 -1.03 11.85
N ARG A 88 -3.66 0.29 11.64
CA ARG A 88 -3.07 1.32 12.52
C ARG A 88 -4.06 2.15 13.29
N VAL A 89 -5.31 2.24 12.86
CA VAL A 89 -6.35 2.97 13.61
C VAL A 89 -6.77 2.22 14.86
N VAL A 90 -7.20 2.95 15.88
CA VAL A 90 -7.55 2.40 17.21
C VAL A 90 -8.62 1.30 17.13
N ASN A 91 -9.64 1.51 16.30
CA ASN A 91 -10.76 0.55 16.13
C ASN A 91 -10.55 -0.42 14.96
N GLY A 92 -9.32 -0.58 14.49
CA GLY A 92 -8.96 -1.46 13.39
C GLY A 92 -8.26 -2.73 13.85
N GLY A 93 -7.05 -2.92 13.35
CA GLY A 93 -6.17 -4.05 13.69
C GLY A 93 -5.92 -5.01 12.53
N LEU A 94 -5.14 -6.04 12.82
CA LEU A 94 -4.67 -6.99 11.80
C LEU A 94 -5.80 -7.74 11.12
N GLU A 95 -6.82 -8.16 11.87
CA GLU A 95 -7.96 -8.89 11.33
C GLU A 95 -8.78 -8.03 10.38
N ALA A 96 -9.05 -6.77 10.75
CA ALA A 96 -9.75 -5.81 9.90
C ALA A 96 -8.96 -5.53 8.61
N ALA A 97 -7.64 -5.33 8.71
CA ALA A 97 -6.77 -5.12 7.58
C ALA A 97 -6.73 -6.33 6.63
N PHE A 98 -6.61 -7.55 7.20
CA PHE A 98 -6.61 -8.79 6.43
C PHE A 98 -7.92 -8.96 5.65
N ASN A 99 -9.06 -8.82 6.34
CA ASN A 99 -10.38 -9.00 5.75
C ASN A 99 -10.70 -7.95 4.67
N ALA A 100 -10.25 -6.70 4.85
CA ALA A 100 -10.40 -5.64 3.86
C ALA A 100 -9.55 -5.89 2.60
N LEU A 101 -8.37 -6.49 2.74
CA LEU A 101 -7.47 -6.77 1.63
C LEU A 101 -7.80 -8.08 0.89
N LEU A 102 -8.46 -9.04 1.55
CA LEU A 102 -8.72 -10.37 1.02
C LEU A 102 -9.43 -10.37 -0.35
N PRO A 103 -10.49 -9.56 -0.59
CA PRO A 103 -11.16 -9.49 -1.90
C PRO A 103 -10.24 -9.00 -3.02
N ALA A 104 -9.23 -8.17 -2.70
CA ALA A 104 -8.29 -7.65 -3.68
C ALA A 104 -7.38 -8.75 -4.26
N ALA A 105 -7.15 -9.86 -3.54
CA ALA A 105 -6.33 -10.96 -4.02
C ALA A 105 -6.92 -11.67 -5.25
N GLU A 106 -8.25 -11.67 -5.39
CA GLU A 106 -8.93 -12.21 -6.57
C GLU A 106 -9.11 -11.14 -7.66
N ARG A 107 -9.28 -9.89 -7.25
CA ARG A 107 -9.46 -8.76 -8.17
C ARG A 107 -8.17 -8.38 -8.91
N PHE A 108 -7.02 -8.53 -8.26
CA PHE A 108 -5.70 -8.18 -8.80
C PHE A 108 -4.74 -9.37 -8.75
N PRO A 109 -5.00 -10.45 -9.51
CA PRO A 109 -4.21 -11.69 -9.44
C PRO A 109 -2.76 -11.51 -9.92
N ALA A 110 -2.45 -10.41 -10.61
CA ALA A 110 -1.11 -10.10 -11.10
C ALA A 110 -0.29 -9.19 -10.17
N ASP A 111 -0.86 -8.70 -9.06
CA ASP A 111 -0.15 -7.86 -8.11
C ASP A 111 0.43 -8.69 -6.94
N PRO A 112 1.76 -8.89 -6.86
CA PRO A 112 2.38 -9.70 -5.81
C PRO A 112 2.34 -9.04 -4.43
N LEU A 113 2.10 -7.72 -4.34
CA LEU A 113 2.08 -7.01 -3.07
C LEU A 113 0.84 -7.33 -2.23
N ILE A 114 -0.27 -7.69 -2.87
CA ILE A 114 -1.49 -8.06 -2.16
C ILE A 114 -1.28 -9.36 -1.37
N PRO A 115 -0.94 -10.51 -1.99
CA PRO A 115 -0.69 -11.73 -1.23
C PRO A 115 0.51 -11.59 -0.28
N TYR A 116 1.50 -10.75 -0.60
CA TYR A 116 2.59 -10.44 0.31
C TYR A 116 2.09 -9.77 1.61
N ASN A 117 1.25 -8.73 1.53
CA ASN A 117 0.69 -8.07 2.72
C ASN A 117 -0.25 -9.00 3.50
N LEU A 118 -1.06 -9.81 2.82
CA LEU A 118 -1.88 -10.85 3.48
C LEU A 118 -1.00 -11.84 4.25
N SER A 119 0.15 -12.25 3.71
CA SER A 119 1.14 -13.07 4.42
C SER A 119 1.66 -12.39 5.68
N CYS A 120 2.02 -11.10 5.60
CA CYS A 120 2.48 -10.32 6.74
C CYS A 120 1.43 -10.26 7.85
N TYR A 121 0.18 -9.98 7.50
CA TYR A 121 -0.91 -9.90 8.48
C TYR A 121 -1.20 -11.27 9.11
N ALA A 122 -1.30 -12.33 8.30
CA ALA A 122 -1.51 -13.69 8.79
C ALA A 122 -0.37 -14.14 9.74
N CYS A 123 0.87 -13.82 9.40
CA CYS A 123 2.04 -14.15 10.23
C CYS A 123 1.98 -13.46 11.60
N GLN A 124 1.63 -12.16 11.63
CA GLN A 124 1.47 -11.42 12.88
C GLN A 124 0.30 -11.92 13.74
N MET A 125 -0.74 -12.48 13.11
CA MET A 125 -1.86 -13.13 13.81
C MET A 125 -1.54 -14.55 14.29
N GLY A 126 -0.31 -15.06 14.04
CA GLY A 126 0.08 -16.43 14.38
C GLY A 126 -0.45 -17.50 13.42
N ARG A 127 -1.10 -17.12 12.32
CA ARG A 127 -1.64 -18.03 11.29
C ARG A 127 -0.53 -18.41 10.31
N LEU A 128 0.46 -19.18 10.78
CA LEU A 128 1.70 -19.43 10.03
C LEU A 128 1.47 -20.24 8.75
N GLU A 129 0.53 -21.15 8.73
CA GLU A 129 0.18 -21.91 7.54
C GLU A 129 -0.44 -21.02 6.46
N ASP A 130 -1.42 -20.18 6.82
CA ASP A 130 -2.02 -19.20 5.92
C ASP A 130 -0.95 -18.20 5.42
N ALA A 131 -0.11 -17.70 6.33
CA ALA A 131 0.97 -16.79 5.97
C ALA A 131 1.92 -17.40 4.94
N CYS A 132 2.26 -18.69 5.11
CA CYS A 132 3.09 -19.41 4.16
C CYS A 132 2.40 -19.55 2.79
N ASN A 133 1.11 -19.91 2.77
CA ASN A 133 0.35 -20.06 1.54
C ASN A 133 0.26 -18.74 0.76
N TRP A 134 -0.02 -17.63 1.46
CA TRP A 134 -0.02 -16.31 0.85
C TRP A 134 1.36 -15.89 0.35
N LEU A 135 2.42 -16.22 1.07
CA LEU A 135 3.79 -15.92 0.65
C LEU A 135 4.16 -16.70 -0.63
N VAL A 136 3.82 -18.00 -0.72
CA VAL A 136 4.00 -18.80 -1.94
C VAL A 136 3.28 -18.15 -3.11
N ARG A 137 2.03 -17.71 -2.92
CA ARG A 137 1.26 -17.01 -3.95
C ARG A 137 1.93 -15.70 -4.37
N ALA A 138 2.48 -14.92 -3.43
CA ALA A 138 3.20 -13.68 -3.74
C ALA A 138 4.43 -13.94 -4.64
N PHE A 139 5.24 -14.96 -4.32
CA PHE A 139 6.40 -15.33 -5.13
C PHE A 139 6.01 -15.90 -6.49
N ALA A 140 4.95 -16.68 -6.58
CA ALA A 140 4.42 -17.17 -7.85
C ALA A 140 3.96 -16.01 -8.75
N THR A 141 3.24 -15.04 -8.17
CA THR A 141 2.75 -13.85 -8.86
C THR A 141 3.88 -12.92 -9.31
N ALA A 142 4.95 -12.80 -8.53
CA ALA A 142 6.12 -11.97 -8.89
C ALA A 142 6.81 -12.44 -10.19
N GLY A 143 6.64 -13.70 -10.59
CA GLY A 143 7.05 -14.23 -11.90
C GLY A 143 8.55 -14.24 -12.11
N LYS A 144 9.12 -13.19 -12.76
CA LYS A 144 10.53 -13.15 -13.17
C LYS A 144 11.50 -13.20 -11.98
N ALA A 145 12.66 -13.84 -12.16
CA ALA A 145 13.68 -14.02 -11.13
C ALA A 145 14.09 -12.71 -10.42
N GLY A 146 14.30 -11.63 -11.17
CA GLY A 146 14.64 -10.33 -10.58
C GLY A 146 13.55 -9.73 -9.69
N ALA A 147 12.26 -9.92 -10.03
CA ALA A 147 11.15 -9.46 -9.19
C ALA A 147 11.00 -10.34 -7.94
N ARG A 148 11.16 -11.66 -8.08
CA ARG A 148 11.22 -12.60 -6.93
C ARG A 148 12.34 -12.25 -5.97
N LYS A 149 13.53 -11.95 -6.47
CA LYS A 149 14.67 -11.55 -5.63
C LYS A 149 14.37 -10.27 -4.86
N ARG A 150 13.81 -9.24 -5.52
CA ARG A 150 13.40 -8.00 -4.81
C ARG A 150 12.35 -8.25 -3.74
N LEU A 151 11.31 -9.04 -4.06
CA LEU A 151 10.28 -9.42 -3.09
C LEU A 151 10.87 -10.18 -1.90
N GLY A 152 11.82 -11.10 -2.17
CA GLY A 152 12.50 -11.88 -1.14
C GLY A 152 13.35 -11.00 -0.22
N LEU A 153 14.11 -10.06 -0.76
CA LEU A 153 14.89 -9.12 0.04
C LEU A 153 13.97 -8.26 0.92
N MET A 154 12.87 -7.75 0.34
CA MET A 154 11.85 -7.01 1.09
C MET A 154 11.25 -7.88 2.21
N ALA A 155 10.99 -9.17 1.96
CA ALA A 155 10.42 -10.07 2.94
C ALA A 155 11.40 -10.45 4.07
N LEU A 156 12.71 -10.53 3.78
CA LEU A 156 13.75 -10.77 4.79
C LEU A 156 14.03 -9.54 5.65
N ASP A 157 13.71 -8.35 5.17
CA ASP A 157 13.82 -7.10 5.92
C ASP A 157 12.59 -6.83 6.81
N GLN A 158 11.51 -7.64 6.68
CA GLN A 158 10.31 -7.50 7.49
C GLN A 158 10.35 -8.37 8.75
N PRO A 159 10.45 -7.76 9.96
CA PRO A 159 10.48 -8.50 11.22
C PRO A 159 9.25 -9.38 11.43
N GLU A 160 8.11 -8.96 10.92
CA GLU A 160 6.84 -9.67 10.98
C GLU A 160 6.89 -11.05 10.33
N LEU A 161 7.73 -11.21 9.30
CA LEU A 161 7.92 -12.48 8.57
C LEU A 161 9.06 -13.34 9.13
N LYS A 162 9.67 -12.97 10.26
CA LYS A 162 10.76 -13.73 10.90
C LYS A 162 10.47 -15.23 11.03
N PRO A 163 9.26 -15.68 11.41
CA PRO A 163 8.94 -17.11 11.48
C PRO A 163 9.07 -17.84 10.12
N LEU A 164 8.98 -17.11 9.01
CA LEU A 164 9.03 -17.65 7.65
C LEU A 164 10.37 -17.41 6.94
N TRP A 165 11.35 -16.75 7.55
CA TRP A 165 12.62 -16.38 6.89
C TRP A 165 13.36 -17.57 6.28
N ARG A 166 13.37 -18.74 6.95
CA ARG A 166 14.00 -19.95 6.38
C ARG A 166 13.35 -20.31 5.03
N ARG A 167 12.03 -20.26 4.95
CA ARG A 167 11.27 -20.59 3.75
C ARG A 167 11.43 -19.51 2.67
N ILE A 168 11.52 -18.24 3.05
CA ILE A 168 11.83 -17.13 2.13
C ILE A 168 13.18 -17.37 1.45
N GLY A 169 14.20 -17.81 2.20
CA GLY A 169 15.52 -18.13 1.66
C GLY A 169 15.51 -19.22 0.57
N GLU A 170 14.52 -20.11 0.56
CA GLU A 170 14.35 -21.14 -0.47
C GLU A 170 13.79 -20.55 -1.79
N PHE A 171 13.00 -19.48 -1.72
CA PHE A 171 12.42 -18.81 -2.89
C PHE A 171 13.38 -17.82 -3.59
N VAL A 172 14.43 -17.39 -2.90
CA VAL A 172 15.38 -16.36 -3.38
C VAL A 172 16.60 -16.99 -4.07
N LYS A 173 16.82 -18.30 -3.88
CA LYS A 173 17.85 -19.09 -4.58
C LYS A 173 17.47 -19.29 -6.04
#